data_2b95dcb9e648b303852aa9da3797e67f
#
_entry.id   2b95dcb9e648b303852aa9da3797e67f
#
_cell.length_a   1.000
_cell.length_b   1.000
_cell.length_c   1.000
_cell.angle_alpha   90.00
_cell.angle_beta   90.00
_cell.angle_gamma   90.00
#
_symmetry.space_group_name_H-M   'P 1'
#
loop_
_entity.id
_entity.type
_entity.pdbx_description
1 polymer ?
#
loop_
_entity_poly.entity_id
_entity_poly.type
_entity_poly.pdbx_seq_one_letter_code
_entity_poly.pdbx_strand_id
1 'polypeptide(L)'
;MGQEVLVASISEYNKAIKNAKPGSVIVLKNGVWNDFKMNAFGDGEKGNPIIVKAETPGKVLITGNSTLNISGNYVIVSGLWFKDGNSSYKSVVQFRNDAKAYANNCRFTNSTISYYSVKEGIKDHWVDLWGKNNRVDHNNFTGKTSPGTTLVVWLKGAEHIENKHRIDHNIFGKRPELGSNGGETIRIGTSANSMKSSKTLVESNVFLNCDGEIEIISNKSGDNTFRENLFVESKGTLTLRHGNNALVENNVFLGNGVSKTGGIRIINEGHIVRNNLLIGLAGDGYRGAIVVMNGVPNSPLNRYHQVKNVDIQNNTIINAGPVSFGEGKDAEKTLPPINTNFSNNLIYNVNTSNTIVFADDVGGISFHKNYIQTLPTEVKNGFIPTQIDW
;
A
#
# COMPACT_ATOMS: atom_id res chain seq x y z
N MET A 1 12.22 26.12 24.64
CA MET A 1 12.86 24.97 23.96
C MET A 1 12.68 23.74 24.83
N GLY A 2 12.20 22.65 24.28
CA GLY A 2 12.07 21.39 25.02
C GLY A 2 13.45 20.85 25.45
N GLN A 3 13.48 20.14 26.57
CA GLN A 3 14.71 19.54 27.09
C GLN A 3 15.10 18.33 26.22
N GLU A 4 16.33 18.30 25.70
CA GLU A 4 16.93 17.12 25.08
C GLU A 4 17.58 16.25 26.17
N VAL A 5 17.22 14.95 26.18
CA VAL A 5 17.71 13.97 27.18
C VAL A 5 18.26 12.76 26.47
N LEU A 6 19.56 12.49 26.65
CA LEU A 6 20.19 11.23 26.21
C LEU A 6 19.88 10.13 27.24
N VAL A 7 19.37 8.99 26.77
CA VAL A 7 19.07 7.82 27.58
C VAL A 7 19.88 6.62 27.10
N ALA A 8 20.43 5.84 28.02
CA ALA A 8 21.31 4.71 27.73
C ALA A 8 20.73 3.36 28.17
N SER A 9 19.56 3.36 28.80
CA SER A 9 18.87 2.15 29.26
C SER A 9 17.35 2.25 29.10
N ILE A 10 16.68 1.11 29.08
CA ILE A 10 15.21 1.00 29.05
C ILE A 10 14.58 1.71 30.27
N SER A 11 15.21 1.63 31.43
CA SER A 11 14.73 2.30 32.64
C SER A 11 14.78 3.82 32.51
N GLU A 12 15.89 4.36 32.00
CA GLU A 12 16.04 5.81 31.75
C GLU A 12 15.04 6.28 30.70
N TYR A 13 14.86 5.52 29.61
CA TYR A 13 13.85 5.81 28.61
C TYR A 13 12.44 5.89 29.21
N ASN A 14 12.05 4.89 29.98
CA ASN A 14 10.73 4.84 30.60
C ASN A 14 10.49 6.03 31.56
N LYS A 15 11.51 6.45 32.27
CA LYS A 15 11.45 7.67 33.09
C LYS A 15 11.33 8.93 32.26
N ALA A 16 12.11 9.04 31.19
CA ALA A 16 12.11 10.21 30.31
C ALA A 16 10.76 10.38 29.59
N ILE A 17 10.23 9.33 28.96
CA ILE A 17 8.97 9.41 28.20
C ILE A 17 7.77 9.70 29.11
N LYS A 18 7.75 9.18 30.33
CA LYS A 18 6.69 9.45 31.32
C LYS A 18 6.63 10.92 31.74
N ASN A 19 7.75 11.63 31.69
CA ASN A 19 7.86 13.05 32.06
C ASN A 19 7.91 13.99 30.83
N ALA A 20 7.77 13.44 29.62
CA ALA A 20 7.83 14.22 28.40
C ALA A 20 6.68 15.23 28.30
N LYS A 21 7.02 16.42 27.83
CA LYS A 21 6.09 17.53 27.57
C LYS A 21 6.22 17.96 26.12
N PRO A 22 5.32 18.77 25.57
CA PRO A 22 5.49 19.33 24.24
C PRO A 22 6.91 19.91 24.05
N GLY A 23 7.57 19.52 22.95
CA GLY A 23 8.95 19.90 22.63
C GLY A 23 10.05 19.06 23.28
N SER A 24 9.73 18.07 24.12
CA SER A 24 10.74 17.16 24.67
C SER A 24 11.37 16.30 23.57
N VAL A 25 12.70 16.15 23.65
CA VAL A 25 13.48 15.29 22.75
C VAL A 25 14.20 14.22 23.58
N ILE A 26 13.84 12.96 23.37
CA ILE A 26 14.46 11.81 24.03
C ILE A 26 15.35 11.12 23.00
N VAL A 27 16.64 11.08 23.28
CA VAL A 27 17.68 10.52 22.40
C VAL A 27 18.12 9.18 22.95
N LEU A 28 17.91 8.11 22.18
CA LEU A 28 18.40 6.78 22.52
C LEU A 28 19.88 6.68 22.13
N LYS A 29 20.74 6.35 23.11
CA LYS A 29 22.17 6.15 22.88
C LYS A 29 22.42 5.01 21.89
N ASN A 30 23.42 5.17 21.03
CA ASN A 30 23.85 4.13 20.10
C ASN A 30 24.14 2.82 20.82
N GLY A 31 23.77 1.70 20.22
CA GLY A 31 23.97 0.37 20.77
C GLY A 31 22.76 -0.54 20.58
N VAL A 32 22.77 -1.66 21.28
CA VAL A 32 21.74 -2.70 21.21
C VAL A 32 20.73 -2.52 22.33
N TRP A 33 19.45 -2.45 21.94
CA TRP A 33 18.29 -2.38 22.82
C TRP A 33 17.49 -3.66 22.65
N ASN A 34 17.75 -4.64 23.53
CA ASN A 34 17.19 -5.98 23.43
C ASN A 34 15.92 -6.13 24.27
N ASP A 35 14.93 -6.89 23.75
CA ASP A 35 13.64 -7.17 24.42
C ASP A 35 12.88 -5.93 24.88
N PHE A 36 12.99 -4.85 24.10
CA PHE A 36 12.45 -3.55 24.43
C PHE A 36 10.99 -3.39 23.98
N LYS A 37 10.05 -3.42 24.92
CA LYS A 37 8.65 -3.06 24.70
C LYS A 37 8.49 -1.55 24.81
N MET A 38 8.90 -0.85 23.74
CA MET A 38 8.91 0.61 23.70
C MET A 38 7.49 1.17 23.61
N ASN A 39 7.13 2.07 24.52
CA ASN A 39 5.93 2.90 24.43
C ASN A 39 6.36 4.37 24.26
N ALA A 40 6.14 4.93 23.07
CA ALA A 40 6.33 6.34 22.77
C ALA A 40 4.98 7.04 22.85
N PHE A 41 4.76 7.85 23.87
CA PHE A 41 3.44 8.43 24.13
C PHE A 41 3.53 9.84 24.71
N GLY A 42 2.44 10.57 24.60
CA GLY A 42 2.24 11.87 25.21
C GLY A 42 1.43 12.81 24.31
N ASP A 43 1.20 13.99 24.80
CA ASP A 43 0.46 15.03 24.09
C ASP A 43 1.40 16.17 23.70
N GLY A 44 2.12 15.95 22.60
CA GLY A 44 2.84 17.01 21.91
C GLY A 44 1.86 17.97 21.21
N GLU A 45 2.38 19.00 20.59
CA GLU A 45 1.61 20.04 19.91
C GLU A 45 2.10 20.23 18.46
N LYS A 46 1.25 20.79 17.60
CA LYS A 46 1.64 21.16 16.26
C LYS A 46 2.79 22.18 16.32
N GLY A 47 3.94 21.83 15.72
CA GLY A 47 5.15 22.63 15.77
C GLY A 47 6.02 22.41 17.03
N ASN A 48 5.53 21.69 18.02
CA ASN A 48 6.24 21.39 19.26
C ASN A 48 6.02 19.91 19.67
N PRO A 49 6.37 18.93 18.82
CA PRO A 49 6.11 17.51 19.07
C PRO A 49 6.99 16.95 20.19
N ILE A 50 6.59 15.81 20.74
CA ILE A 50 7.47 14.96 21.52
C ILE A 50 8.26 14.08 20.53
N ILE A 51 9.58 14.10 20.64
CA ILE A 51 10.46 13.38 19.71
C ILE A 51 11.22 12.29 20.47
N VAL A 52 11.12 11.06 19.97
CA VAL A 52 11.98 9.93 20.35
C VAL A 52 12.87 9.61 19.16
N LYS A 53 14.16 9.77 19.30
CA LYS A 53 15.08 9.57 18.16
C LYS A 53 16.33 8.76 18.54
N ALA A 54 16.91 8.10 17.58
CA ALA A 54 18.26 7.56 17.72
C ALA A 54 19.28 8.69 17.86
N GLU A 55 20.33 8.47 18.65
CA GLU A 55 21.51 9.36 18.71
C GLU A 55 22.15 9.49 17.33
N THR A 56 22.31 8.36 16.64
CA THR A 56 22.71 8.31 15.23
C THR A 56 21.75 7.38 14.47
N PRO A 57 21.10 7.82 13.40
CA PRO A 57 20.22 6.97 12.61
C PRO A 57 20.90 5.67 12.17
N GLY A 58 20.23 4.53 12.39
CA GLY A 58 20.75 3.19 12.07
C GLY A 58 21.79 2.64 13.04
N LYS A 59 22.13 3.34 14.13
CA LYS A 59 23.06 2.86 15.18
C LYS A 59 22.35 2.44 16.47
N VAL A 60 21.06 2.68 16.59
CA VAL A 60 20.19 2.18 17.66
C VAL A 60 19.51 0.91 17.15
N LEU A 61 20.00 -0.25 17.58
CA LEU A 61 19.56 -1.56 17.12
C LEU A 61 18.52 -2.11 18.09
N ILE A 62 17.30 -2.28 17.62
CA ILE A 62 16.19 -2.85 18.39
C ILE A 62 16.10 -4.34 18.07
N THR A 63 16.43 -5.19 19.04
CA THR A 63 16.61 -6.64 18.83
C THR A 63 15.71 -7.47 19.76
N GLY A 64 15.75 -8.78 19.59
CA GLY A 64 14.99 -9.71 20.43
C GLY A 64 13.49 -9.56 20.28
N ASN A 65 12.75 -9.80 21.38
CA ASN A 65 11.30 -9.67 21.39
C ASN A 65 10.89 -8.21 21.65
N SER A 66 11.12 -7.35 20.68
CA SER A 66 10.87 -5.91 20.81
C SER A 66 9.68 -5.43 19.99
N THR A 67 9.00 -4.41 20.49
CA THR A 67 7.87 -3.74 19.81
C THR A 67 7.89 -2.25 20.11
N LEU A 68 7.27 -1.45 19.25
CA LEU A 68 7.03 -0.03 19.44
C LEU A 68 5.54 0.28 19.39
N ASN A 69 5.01 0.84 20.44
CA ASN A 69 3.66 1.42 20.49
C ASN A 69 3.78 2.95 20.49
N ILE A 70 3.05 3.61 19.59
CA ILE A 70 2.97 5.07 19.52
C ILE A 70 1.54 5.46 19.88
N SER A 71 1.35 6.42 20.80
CA SER A 71 0.02 6.89 21.17
C SER A 71 0.02 8.35 21.64
N GLY A 72 -1.17 8.96 21.68
CA GLY A 72 -1.34 10.37 21.99
C GLY A 72 -1.26 11.25 20.75
N ASN A 73 -0.79 12.47 20.89
CA ASN A 73 -0.77 13.46 19.81
C ASN A 73 0.65 13.97 19.54
N TYR A 74 0.96 14.19 18.25
CA TYR A 74 2.23 14.77 17.81
C TYR A 74 3.46 14.14 18.44
N VAL A 75 3.52 12.81 18.44
CA VAL A 75 4.69 12.02 18.84
C VAL A 75 5.43 11.57 17.56
N ILE A 76 6.72 11.83 17.51
CA ILE A 76 7.60 11.47 16.39
C ILE A 76 8.63 10.45 16.88
N VAL A 77 8.74 9.31 16.18
CA VAL A 77 9.77 8.30 16.42
C VAL A 77 10.64 8.20 15.17
N SER A 78 11.97 8.28 15.35
CA SER A 78 12.90 8.38 14.22
C SER A 78 14.23 7.64 14.43
N GLY A 79 14.77 7.08 13.34
CA GLY A 79 16.17 6.63 13.26
C GLY A 79 16.44 5.24 13.83
N LEU A 80 15.42 4.45 14.16
CA LEU A 80 15.55 3.12 14.77
C LEU A 80 15.80 2.03 13.72
N TRP A 81 16.51 0.96 14.11
CA TRP A 81 16.68 -0.20 13.28
C TRP A 81 16.24 -1.48 14.03
N PHE A 82 15.07 -2.00 13.66
CA PHE A 82 14.57 -3.29 14.12
C PHE A 82 15.20 -4.41 13.28
N LYS A 83 15.96 -5.29 13.93
CA LYS A 83 16.63 -6.42 13.31
C LYS A 83 16.84 -7.56 14.33
N ASP A 84 17.13 -8.75 13.84
CA ASP A 84 17.49 -9.91 14.68
C ASP A 84 16.48 -10.15 15.84
N GLY A 85 15.18 -10.10 15.51
CA GLY A 85 14.16 -10.23 16.53
C GLY A 85 12.78 -10.61 15.97
N ASN A 86 11.77 -10.51 16.82
CA ASN A 86 10.38 -10.78 16.47
C ASN A 86 9.39 -10.02 17.36
N SER A 87 8.14 -9.87 16.90
CA SER A 87 7.09 -9.16 17.63
C SER A 87 6.23 -10.04 18.54
N SER A 88 6.50 -11.33 18.66
CA SER A 88 5.72 -12.30 19.45
C SER A 88 4.20 -12.20 19.19
N TYR A 89 3.75 -12.43 17.96
CA TYR A 89 2.34 -12.43 17.54
C TYR A 89 1.67 -11.06 17.41
N LYS A 90 2.41 -9.97 17.60
CA LYS A 90 1.90 -8.61 17.50
C LYS A 90 2.55 -7.89 16.34
N SER A 91 2.09 -6.70 16.08
CA SER A 91 2.78 -5.81 15.16
C SER A 91 4.09 -5.31 15.76
N VAL A 92 5.08 -5.07 14.90
CA VAL A 92 6.38 -4.52 15.34
C VAL A 92 6.18 -3.08 15.80
N VAL A 93 5.47 -2.28 15.00
CA VAL A 93 5.11 -0.89 15.28
C VAL A 93 3.60 -0.74 15.25
N GLN A 94 2.99 -0.22 16.31
CA GLN A 94 1.56 0.07 16.38
C GLN A 94 1.31 1.53 16.72
N PHE A 95 0.39 2.17 16.02
CA PHE A 95 -0.07 3.52 16.33
C PHE A 95 -1.19 3.53 17.37
N ARG A 96 -0.98 2.74 18.41
CA ARG A 96 -1.81 2.68 19.62
C ARG A 96 -1.03 1.99 20.75
N ASN A 97 -1.37 2.27 21.97
CA ASN A 97 -0.86 1.52 23.13
C ASN A 97 -1.82 0.40 23.54
N ASP A 98 -3.12 0.68 23.57
CA ASP A 98 -4.19 -0.27 23.86
C ASP A 98 -5.43 0.00 22.97
N ALA A 99 -6.58 -0.55 23.38
CA ALA A 99 -7.83 -0.40 22.62
C ALA A 99 -8.45 1.00 22.68
N LYS A 100 -7.90 1.94 23.43
CA LYS A 100 -8.44 3.29 23.63
C LYS A 100 -7.40 4.40 23.43
N ALA A 101 -6.12 4.09 23.62
CA ALA A 101 -5.02 5.06 23.48
C ALA A 101 -4.42 4.98 22.08
N TYR A 102 -4.99 5.72 21.13
CA TYR A 102 -4.57 5.80 19.74
C TYR A 102 -3.60 6.94 19.51
N ALA A 103 -2.84 6.83 18.42
CA ALA A 103 -1.98 7.90 17.90
C ALA A 103 -2.76 8.82 16.97
N ASN A 104 -2.60 10.14 17.15
CA ASN A 104 -3.11 11.12 16.21
C ASN A 104 -2.03 12.14 15.87
N ASN A 105 -1.90 12.49 14.60
CA ASN A 105 -0.86 13.41 14.12
C ASN A 105 0.58 12.95 14.45
N CYS A 106 0.77 11.65 14.67
CA CYS A 106 2.04 11.04 15.02
C CYS A 106 2.81 10.57 13.78
N ARG A 107 4.12 10.34 13.95
CA ARG A 107 5.00 9.99 12.82
C ARG A 107 6.01 8.92 13.19
N PHE A 108 6.19 7.94 12.31
CA PHE A 108 7.29 6.99 12.33
C PHE A 108 8.13 7.19 11.08
N THR A 109 9.39 7.55 11.24
CA THR A 109 10.22 8.03 10.13
C THR A 109 11.69 7.63 10.23
N ASN A 110 12.42 7.68 9.10
CA ASN A 110 13.86 7.44 9.01
C ASN A 110 14.33 6.16 9.72
N SER A 111 13.50 5.13 9.74
CA SER A 111 13.74 3.89 10.48
C SER A 111 13.80 2.69 9.55
N THR A 112 14.35 1.61 10.02
CA THR A 112 14.44 0.35 9.27
C THR A 112 13.81 -0.79 10.07
N ILE A 113 13.01 -1.61 9.39
CA ILE A 113 12.63 -2.94 9.87
C ILE A 113 13.15 -3.94 8.84
N SER A 114 14.13 -4.76 9.20
CA SER A 114 14.75 -5.69 8.27
C SER A 114 14.92 -7.07 8.87
N TYR A 115 14.47 -8.10 8.12
CA TYR A 115 14.59 -9.51 8.53
C TYR A 115 14.08 -9.76 9.97
N TYR A 116 13.11 -8.97 10.38
CA TYR A 116 12.47 -9.07 11.68
C TYR A 116 11.32 -10.07 11.55
N SER A 117 11.60 -11.35 11.85
CA SER A 117 10.70 -12.45 11.59
C SER A 117 10.14 -13.04 12.86
N VAL A 118 8.93 -13.53 12.78
CA VAL A 118 8.28 -14.30 13.83
C VAL A 118 8.54 -15.79 13.63
N LYS A 119 8.19 -16.59 14.64
CA LYS A 119 8.18 -18.04 14.55
C LYS A 119 7.23 -18.51 13.44
N GLU A 120 7.54 -19.66 12.85
CA GLU A 120 6.70 -20.27 11.82
C GLU A 120 5.24 -20.39 12.26
N GLY A 121 4.31 -20.17 11.33
CA GLY A 121 2.87 -20.24 11.58
C GLY A 121 2.23 -18.96 12.18
N ILE A 122 3.02 -17.95 12.53
CA ILE A 122 2.52 -16.70 13.09
C ILE A 122 2.32 -15.67 11.98
N LYS A 123 1.16 -14.99 12.03
CA LYS A 123 0.85 -13.85 11.16
C LYS A 123 1.05 -12.56 11.95
N ASP A 124 2.10 -11.81 11.61
CA ASP A 124 2.35 -10.49 12.18
C ASP A 124 2.21 -9.39 11.14
N HIS A 125 2.05 -8.17 11.59
CA HIS A 125 2.23 -6.97 10.79
C HIS A 125 3.51 -6.25 11.23
N TRP A 126 4.14 -5.54 10.31
CA TRP A 126 5.26 -4.70 10.74
C TRP A 126 4.80 -3.34 11.19
N VAL A 127 3.78 -2.77 10.53
CA VAL A 127 3.20 -1.49 10.96
C VAL A 127 1.68 -1.57 10.97
N ASP A 128 1.06 -1.19 12.08
CA ASP A 128 -0.39 -1.01 12.22
C ASP A 128 -0.73 0.46 12.47
N LEU A 129 -1.40 1.10 11.52
CA LEU A 129 -1.89 2.46 11.63
C LEU A 129 -3.32 2.48 12.20
N TRP A 130 -3.45 3.09 13.37
CA TRP A 130 -4.70 3.39 14.06
C TRP A 130 -4.81 4.89 14.29
N GLY A 131 -5.99 5.39 14.67
CA GLY A 131 -6.20 6.83 14.91
C GLY A 131 -6.33 7.62 13.61
N LYS A 132 -5.83 8.86 13.62
CA LYS A 132 -5.99 9.80 12.49
C LYS A 132 -4.72 10.61 12.21
N ASN A 133 -4.57 11.04 10.95
CA ASN A 133 -3.52 11.96 10.48
C ASN A 133 -2.09 11.50 10.80
N ASN A 134 -1.85 10.20 10.94
CA ASN A 134 -0.53 9.69 11.19
C ASN A 134 0.27 9.53 9.88
N ARG A 135 1.59 9.62 10.00
CA ARG A 135 2.49 9.50 8.86
C ARG A 135 3.55 8.42 9.09
N VAL A 136 3.77 7.61 8.07
CA VAL A 136 4.85 6.61 8.01
C VAL A 136 5.67 6.94 6.77
N ASP A 137 6.89 7.42 6.97
CA ASP A 137 7.69 7.93 5.86
C ASP A 137 9.19 7.74 6.01
N HIS A 138 9.91 7.72 4.88
CA HIS A 138 11.37 7.56 4.82
C HIS A 138 11.89 6.33 5.57
N ASN A 139 11.08 5.25 5.63
CA ASN A 139 11.48 4.01 6.26
C ASN A 139 11.88 2.96 5.21
N ASN A 140 12.67 1.98 5.64
CA ASN A 140 13.01 0.81 4.86
C ASN A 140 12.43 -0.45 5.52
N PHE A 141 11.52 -1.13 4.80
CA PHE A 141 10.89 -2.38 5.21
C PHE A 141 11.34 -3.50 4.28
N THR A 142 12.30 -4.33 4.68
CA THR A 142 12.87 -5.36 3.81
C THR A 142 13.02 -6.72 4.47
N GLY A 143 12.80 -7.80 3.70
CA GLY A 143 13.03 -9.16 4.18
C GLY A 143 11.95 -9.69 5.13
N LYS A 144 10.68 -9.25 4.98
CA LYS A 144 9.55 -9.84 5.71
C LYS A 144 9.21 -11.21 5.11
N THR A 145 9.53 -12.27 5.83
CA THR A 145 9.28 -13.65 5.42
C THR A 145 8.05 -14.28 6.06
N SER A 146 7.58 -13.73 7.18
CA SER A 146 6.36 -14.19 7.85
C SER A 146 5.09 -13.83 7.06
N PRO A 147 4.03 -14.64 7.12
CA PRO A 147 2.70 -14.25 6.68
C PRO A 147 2.20 -13.01 7.43
N GLY A 148 1.18 -12.37 6.88
CA GLY A 148 0.65 -11.11 7.39
C GLY A 148 1.16 -9.92 6.59
N THR A 149 0.33 -8.91 6.51
CA THR A 149 0.58 -7.67 5.75
C THR A 149 1.76 -6.90 6.34
N THR A 150 2.58 -6.24 5.52
CA THR A 150 3.66 -5.42 6.04
C THR A 150 3.13 -4.17 6.75
N LEU A 151 2.23 -3.42 6.10
CA LEU A 151 1.61 -2.24 6.69
C LEU A 151 0.08 -2.29 6.55
N VAL A 152 -0.63 -2.12 7.66
CA VAL A 152 -2.11 -2.11 7.70
C VAL A 152 -2.64 -0.77 8.19
N VAL A 153 -3.61 -0.23 7.46
CA VAL A 153 -4.44 0.89 7.90
C VAL A 153 -5.76 0.34 8.43
N TRP A 154 -6.06 0.59 9.68
CA TRP A 154 -7.25 0.09 10.34
C TRP A 154 -8.40 1.10 10.32
N LEU A 155 -9.60 0.63 9.98
CA LEU A 155 -10.86 1.41 9.98
C LEU A 155 -11.90 0.82 10.94
N LYS A 156 -11.48 0.05 11.93
CA LYS A 156 -12.37 -0.57 12.90
C LYS A 156 -12.73 0.41 14.02
N GLY A 157 -13.94 0.94 13.98
CA GLY A 157 -14.44 1.97 14.89
C GLY A 157 -14.61 3.32 14.19
N ALA A 158 -15.55 4.13 14.65
CA ALA A 158 -15.84 5.44 14.06
C ALA A 158 -14.64 6.41 14.14
N GLU A 159 -13.84 6.27 15.17
CA GLU A 159 -12.63 7.04 15.42
C GLU A 159 -11.53 6.83 14.38
N HIS A 160 -11.63 5.76 13.56
CA HIS A 160 -10.67 5.42 12.52
C HIS A 160 -11.20 5.64 11.10
N ILE A 161 -12.42 6.17 10.97
CA ILE A 161 -12.99 6.55 9.67
C ILE A 161 -12.49 7.94 9.29
N GLU A 162 -12.31 8.18 8.00
CA GLU A 162 -11.65 9.40 7.48
C GLU A 162 -10.33 9.69 8.21
N ASN A 163 -9.52 8.65 8.31
CA ASN A 163 -8.30 8.68 9.11
C ASN A 163 -7.16 9.50 8.48
N LYS A 164 -7.20 9.75 7.16
CA LYS A 164 -6.27 10.66 6.45
C LYS A 164 -4.79 10.38 6.76
N HIS A 165 -4.42 9.12 6.83
CA HIS A 165 -3.01 8.75 7.01
C HIS A 165 -2.20 9.08 5.76
N ARG A 166 -0.89 9.26 5.94
CA ARG A 166 0.06 9.43 4.86
C ARG A 166 1.16 8.39 4.96
N ILE A 167 1.39 7.65 3.87
CA ILE A 167 2.41 6.62 3.74
C ILE A 167 3.26 7.02 2.54
N ASP A 168 4.44 7.59 2.79
CA ASP A 168 5.20 8.20 1.72
C ASP A 168 6.72 8.04 1.84
N HIS A 169 7.42 8.05 0.70
CA HIS A 169 8.88 7.96 0.64
C HIS A 169 9.47 6.73 1.37
N ASN A 170 8.72 5.64 1.49
CA ASN A 170 9.23 4.40 2.06
C ASN A 170 9.76 3.48 0.96
N ILE A 171 10.69 2.62 1.34
CA ILE A 171 11.10 1.47 0.54
C ILE A 171 10.48 0.22 1.15
N PHE A 172 9.63 -0.46 0.38
CA PHE A 172 9.14 -1.80 0.67
C PHE A 172 9.96 -2.77 -0.17
N GLY A 173 10.86 -3.50 0.49
CA GLY A 173 11.81 -4.40 -0.16
C GLY A 173 11.29 -5.83 -0.23
N LYS A 174 12.17 -6.69 -0.71
CA LYS A 174 11.89 -8.07 -1.04
C LYS A 174 11.14 -8.83 0.05
N ARG A 175 10.09 -9.55 -0.37
CA ARG A 175 9.45 -10.61 0.40
C ARG A 175 9.10 -11.79 -0.52
N PRO A 176 9.11 -13.04 0.01
CA PRO A 176 8.84 -14.24 -0.80
C PRO A 176 7.35 -14.37 -1.16
N GLU A 177 7.03 -15.21 -2.11
CA GLU A 177 5.65 -15.65 -2.37
C GLU A 177 5.11 -16.42 -1.15
N LEU A 178 4.00 -15.97 -0.58
CA LEU A 178 3.40 -16.51 0.65
C LEU A 178 2.02 -17.14 0.43
N GLY A 179 1.56 -17.21 -0.81
CA GLY A 179 0.27 -17.78 -1.17
C GLY A 179 -0.75 -16.76 -1.63
N SER A 180 -2.03 -17.02 -1.38
CA SER A 180 -3.14 -16.27 -1.96
C SER A 180 -3.81 -15.25 -1.05
N ASN A 181 -3.48 -15.21 0.24
CA ASN A 181 -4.08 -14.28 1.21
C ASN A 181 -3.14 -13.98 2.38
N GLY A 182 -3.07 -12.71 2.77
CA GLY A 182 -2.30 -12.25 3.92
C GLY A 182 -0.83 -11.99 3.63
N GLY A 183 -0.46 -11.91 2.35
CA GLY A 183 0.88 -11.54 1.90
C GLY A 183 1.00 -10.11 1.39
N GLU A 184 -0.04 -9.30 1.51
CA GLU A 184 -0.06 -7.92 1.00
C GLU A 184 1.09 -7.09 1.57
N THR A 185 1.62 -6.18 0.79
CA THR A 185 2.58 -5.21 1.32
C THR A 185 1.86 -4.09 2.05
N ILE A 186 0.82 -3.51 1.46
CA ILE A 186 -0.05 -2.54 2.14
C ILE A 186 -1.51 -3.01 2.05
N ARG A 187 -2.24 -2.93 3.16
CA ARG A 187 -3.70 -3.11 3.18
C ARG A 187 -4.37 -1.93 3.86
N ILE A 188 -5.35 -1.33 3.19
CA ILE A 188 -6.13 -0.21 3.73
C ILE A 188 -7.55 -0.67 4.00
N GLY A 189 -7.89 -0.88 5.26
CA GLY A 189 -9.17 -1.42 5.70
C GLY A 189 -9.30 -2.94 5.59
N THR A 190 -10.53 -3.41 5.71
CA THR A 190 -10.95 -4.81 5.56
C THR A 190 -12.25 -4.86 4.77
N SER A 191 -12.68 -6.05 4.35
CA SER A 191 -13.96 -6.20 3.62
C SER A 191 -15.15 -5.62 4.40
N ALA A 192 -15.16 -5.69 5.73
CA ALA A 192 -16.21 -5.08 6.56
C ALA A 192 -16.22 -3.54 6.51
N ASN A 193 -15.15 -2.94 6.03
CA ASN A 193 -15.02 -1.48 5.93
C ASN A 193 -15.16 -0.98 4.48
N SER A 194 -15.57 -1.83 3.54
CA SER A 194 -15.62 -1.52 2.10
C SER A 194 -16.30 -0.19 1.77
N MET A 195 -17.38 0.12 2.47
CA MET A 195 -18.18 1.34 2.25
C MET A 195 -17.76 2.50 3.15
N LYS A 196 -16.64 2.39 3.85
CA LYS A 196 -16.10 3.45 4.70
C LYS A 196 -14.99 4.20 3.97
N SER A 197 -14.95 5.51 4.17
CA SER A 197 -13.89 6.38 3.65
C SER A 197 -12.66 6.34 4.55
N SER A 198 -11.47 6.19 3.97
CA SER A 198 -10.19 6.32 4.68
C SER A 198 -9.50 7.66 4.39
N LYS A 199 -9.52 8.09 3.13
CA LYS A 199 -8.77 9.27 2.65
C LYS A 199 -7.27 9.15 2.91
N THR A 200 -6.74 7.93 2.93
CA THR A 200 -5.30 7.67 3.06
C THR A 200 -4.59 8.02 1.76
N LEU A 201 -3.44 8.66 1.89
CA LEU A 201 -2.52 8.97 0.80
C LEU A 201 -1.32 8.03 0.83
N VAL A 202 -1.09 7.30 -0.26
CA VAL A 202 0.08 6.45 -0.48
C VAL A 202 0.85 7.04 -1.67
N GLU A 203 1.98 7.68 -1.39
CA GLU A 203 2.69 8.41 -2.45
C GLU A 203 4.22 8.28 -2.37
N SER A 204 4.87 8.37 -3.51
CA SER A 204 6.33 8.41 -3.60
C SER A 204 7.05 7.25 -2.88
N ASN A 205 6.40 6.08 -2.78
CA ASN A 205 7.02 4.88 -2.23
C ASN A 205 7.65 4.03 -3.33
N VAL A 206 8.63 3.22 -2.96
CA VAL A 206 9.27 2.24 -3.83
C VAL A 206 8.92 0.82 -3.35
N PHE A 207 8.38 0.00 -4.24
CA PHE A 207 8.05 -1.41 -4.01
C PHE A 207 8.98 -2.28 -4.85
N LEU A 208 9.92 -3.01 -4.19
CA LEU A 208 10.92 -3.84 -4.83
C LEU A 208 10.67 -5.32 -4.52
N ASN A 209 10.37 -6.13 -5.54
CA ASN A 209 10.12 -7.57 -5.38
C ASN A 209 9.14 -7.88 -4.23
N CYS A 210 8.04 -7.15 -4.18
CA CYS A 210 6.99 -7.33 -3.18
C CYS A 210 6.06 -8.48 -3.58
N ASP A 211 6.56 -9.73 -3.47
CA ASP A 211 5.97 -10.93 -4.06
C ASP A 211 5.00 -11.68 -3.13
N GLY A 212 4.65 -11.11 -1.98
CA GLY A 212 3.93 -11.82 -0.93
C GLY A 212 2.61 -12.46 -1.38
N GLU A 213 1.83 -11.77 -2.20
CA GLU A 213 0.64 -12.29 -2.87
C GLU A 213 0.26 -11.46 -4.11
N ILE A 214 -0.88 -11.78 -4.73
CA ILE A 214 -1.38 -11.06 -5.92
C ILE A 214 -1.70 -9.58 -5.66
N GLU A 215 -2.02 -9.19 -4.44
CA GLU A 215 -2.33 -7.81 -4.07
C GLU A 215 -1.12 -7.17 -3.38
N ILE A 216 -0.23 -6.52 -4.13
CA ILE A 216 0.89 -5.74 -3.53
C ILE A 216 0.29 -4.68 -2.61
N ILE A 217 -0.69 -3.93 -3.13
CA ILE A 217 -1.54 -3.04 -2.34
C ILE A 217 -2.97 -3.54 -2.45
N SER A 218 -3.57 -3.84 -1.30
CA SER A 218 -4.98 -4.21 -1.19
C SER A 218 -5.80 -3.05 -0.63
N ASN A 219 -6.39 -2.25 -1.52
CA ASN A 219 -7.30 -1.18 -1.13
C ASN A 219 -8.68 -1.75 -0.77
N LYS A 220 -9.09 -1.63 0.50
CA LYS A 220 -10.39 -2.14 0.99
C LYS A 220 -11.21 -1.05 1.70
N SER A 221 -11.14 0.18 1.21
CA SER A 221 -11.92 1.33 1.70
C SER A 221 -11.94 2.45 0.66
N GLY A 222 -12.83 3.42 0.83
CA GLY A 222 -13.03 4.50 -0.14
C GLY A 222 -12.10 5.69 0.00
N ASP A 223 -12.10 6.51 -1.05
CA ASP A 223 -11.49 7.85 -1.14
C ASP A 223 -9.97 7.90 -0.93
N ASN A 224 -9.26 6.82 -1.25
CA ASN A 224 -7.81 6.75 -1.13
C ASN A 224 -7.10 7.23 -2.39
N THR A 225 -5.91 7.77 -2.22
CA THR A 225 -5.04 8.21 -3.32
C THR A 225 -3.74 7.43 -3.35
N PHE A 226 -3.38 6.92 -4.53
CA PHE A 226 -2.13 6.21 -4.81
C PHE A 226 -1.42 6.95 -5.94
N ARG A 227 -0.33 7.64 -5.64
CA ARG A 227 0.36 8.43 -6.67
C ARG A 227 1.87 8.41 -6.54
N GLU A 228 2.54 8.61 -7.67
CA GLU A 228 4.00 8.77 -7.72
C GLU A 228 4.77 7.59 -7.09
N ASN A 229 4.13 6.42 -6.99
CA ASN A 229 4.79 5.22 -6.49
C ASN A 229 5.52 4.50 -7.62
N LEU A 230 6.64 3.87 -7.29
CA LEU A 230 7.43 3.03 -8.18
C LEU A 230 7.32 1.56 -7.75
N PHE A 231 6.85 0.70 -8.66
CA PHE A 231 6.80 -0.74 -8.48
C PHE A 231 7.84 -1.39 -9.40
N VAL A 232 8.79 -2.14 -8.84
CA VAL A 232 9.85 -2.81 -9.60
C VAL A 232 9.77 -4.31 -9.35
N GLU A 233 9.61 -5.08 -10.42
CA GLU A 233 9.64 -6.54 -10.43
C GLU A 233 8.79 -7.19 -9.33
N SER A 234 7.69 -6.57 -8.96
CA SER A 234 6.80 -7.05 -7.90
C SER A 234 5.67 -7.89 -8.49
N LYS A 235 5.51 -9.13 -8.01
CA LYS A 235 4.56 -10.12 -8.53
C LYS A 235 3.16 -9.89 -7.97
N GLY A 236 2.39 -9.06 -8.63
CA GLY A 236 1.04 -8.71 -8.20
C GLY A 236 0.58 -7.37 -8.76
N THR A 237 -0.43 -6.79 -8.15
CA THR A 237 -1.08 -5.57 -8.60
C THR A 237 -1.33 -4.58 -7.47
N LEU A 238 -1.45 -3.29 -7.82
CA LEU A 238 -2.22 -2.35 -7.03
C LEU A 238 -3.69 -2.69 -7.26
N THR A 239 -4.37 -3.21 -6.24
CA THR A 239 -5.74 -3.68 -6.35
C THR A 239 -6.72 -2.78 -5.63
N LEU A 240 -7.67 -2.22 -6.38
CA LEU A 240 -8.84 -1.52 -5.84
C LEU A 240 -9.88 -2.57 -5.46
N ARG A 241 -9.61 -3.29 -4.34
CA ARG A 241 -10.34 -4.51 -3.98
C ARG A 241 -11.73 -4.25 -3.44
N HIS A 242 -11.88 -3.20 -2.64
CA HIS A 242 -13.12 -2.70 -2.08
C HIS A 242 -13.04 -1.19 -1.88
N GLY A 243 -14.21 -0.57 -1.68
CA GLY A 243 -14.34 0.88 -1.54
C GLY A 243 -14.36 1.60 -2.88
N ASN A 244 -14.88 2.79 -2.87
CA ASN A 244 -15.13 3.60 -4.06
C ASN A 244 -14.18 4.80 -4.13
N ASN A 245 -14.18 5.50 -5.26
CA ASN A 245 -13.55 6.81 -5.46
C ASN A 245 -12.04 6.84 -5.20
N ALA A 246 -11.32 5.77 -5.52
CA ALA A 246 -9.86 5.79 -5.46
C ALA A 246 -9.28 6.57 -6.64
N LEU A 247 -8.23 7.35 -6.36
CA LEU A 247 -7.40 7.99 -7.39
C LEU A 247 -6.06 7.25 -7.49
N VAL A 248 -5.74 6.77 -8.71
CA VAL A 248 -4.47 6.11 -9.03
C VAL A 248 -3.80 6.88 -10.16
N GLU A 249 -2.78 7.67 -9.83
CA GLU A 249 -2.17 8.55 -10.82
C GLU A 249 -0.64 8.64 -10.72
N ASN A 250 0.00 8.86 -11.87
CA ASN A 250 1.45 9.11 -11.95
C ASN A 250 2.32 8.00 -11.33
N ASN A 251 1.82 6.76 -11.23
CA ASN A 251 2.63 5.65 -10.76
C ASN A 251 3.42 5.03 -11.91
N VAL A 252 4.55 4.43 -11.58
CA VAL A 252 5.41 3.71 -12.51
C VAL A 252 5.49 2.25 -12.12
N PHE A 253 5.21 1.35 -13.05
CA PHE A 253 5.32 -0.10 -12.90
C PHE A 253 6.36 -0.63 -13.88
N LEU A 254 7.47 -1.14 -13.37
CA LEU A 254 8.57 -1.73 -14.15
C LEU A 254 8.64 -3.24 -13.89
N GLY A 255 8.18 -4.03 -14.85
CA GLY A 255 8.13 -5.49 -14.74
C GLY A 255 9.42 -6.17 -15.18
N ASN A 256 10.20 -5.55 -16.08
CA ASN A 256 11.42 -6.10 -16.66
C ASN A 256 11.27 -7.53 -17.24
N GLY A 257 10.06 -7.91 -17.67
CA GLY A 257 9.74 -9.25 -18.15
C GLY A 257 9.66 -10.32 -17.06
N VAL A 258 9.69 -9.95 -15.78
CA VAL A 258 9.56 -10.90 -14.66
C VAL A 258 8.12 -11.44 -14.62
N SER A 259 7.99 -12.75 -14.66
CA SER A 259 6.69 -13.44 -14.64
C SER A 259 5.84 -13.04 -13.43
N LYS A 260 4.52 -12.96 -13.63
CA LYS A 260 3.50 -12.58 -12.64
C LYS A 260 3.54 -11.10 -12.20
N THR A 261 4.39 -10.25 -12.77
CA THR A 261 4.34 -8.80 -12.53
C THR A 261 3.10 -8.21 -13.16
N GLY A 262 2.32 -7.46 -12.40
CA GLY A 262 1.06 -6.87 -12.84
C GLY A 262 0.98 -5.38 -12.54
N GLY A 263 -0.07 -4.73 -13.04
CA GLY A 263 -0.27 -3.31 -12.88
C GLY A 263 -1.43 -2.98 -11.94
N ILE A 264 -2.57 -2.55 -12.49
CA ILE A 264 -3.70 -2.00 -11.72
C ILE A 264 -4.93 -2.89 -11.93
N ARG A 265 -5.49 -3.44 -10.85
CA ARG A 265 -6.73 -4.23 -10.87
C ARG A 265 -7.89 -3.45 -10.26
N ILE A 266 -8.97 -3.30 -11.02
CA ILE A 266 -10.08 -2.39 -10.76
C ILE A 266 -11.35 -3.19 -10.44
N ILE A 267 -11.92 -2.95 -9.27
CA ILE A 267 -13.20 -3.46 -8.78
C ILE A 267 -13.93 -2.30 -8.11
N ASN A 268 -15.26 -2.29 -8.06
CA ASN A 268 -16.10 -1.23 -7.51
C ASN A 268 -16.21 0.02 -8.41
N GLU A 269 -16.57 1.17 -7.85
CA GLU A 269 -17.03 2.32 -8.63
C GLU A 269 -16.32 3.63 -8.32
N GLY A 270 -16.45 4.58 -9.26
CA GLY A 270 -16.01 5.96 -9.08
C GLY A 270 -14.50 6.16 -9.12
N HIS A 271 -13.73 5.18 -9.58
CA HIS A 271 -12.27 5.28 -9.61
C HIS A 271 -11.77 6.13 -10.78
N ILE A 272 -10.65 6.80 -10.55
CA ILE A 272 -9.89 7.51 -11.59
C ILE A 272 -8.49 6.88 -11.65
N VAL A 273 -8.12 6.36 -12.83
CA VAL A 273 -6.82 5.74 -13.11
C VAL A 273 -6.17 6.49 -14.27
N ARG A 274 -5.17 7.32 -13.99
CA ARG A 274 -4.62 8.19 -15.02
C ARG A 274 -3.13 8.42 -14.93
N ASN A 275 -2.52 8.74 -16.08
CA ASN A 275 -1.11 9.15 -16.18
C ASN A 275 -0.13 8.11 -15.58
N ASN A 276 -0.50 6.83 -15.52
CA ASN A 276 0.41 5.80 -15.06
C ASN A 276 1.24 5.26 -16.20
N LEU A 277 2.48 4.86 -15.90
CA LEU A 277 3.42 4.24 -16.82
C LEU A 277 3.65 2.78 -16.42
N LEU A 278 3.32 1.86 -17.34
CA LEU A 278 3.42 0.42 -17.13
C LEU A 278 4.32 -0.19 -18.21
N ILE A 279 5.50 -0.71 -17.81
CA ILE A 279 6.52 -1.19 -18.75
C ILE A 279 6.95 -2.60 -18.38
N GLY A 280 7.00 -3.49 -19.39
CA GLY A 280 7.60 -4.81 -19.29
C GLY A 280 6.94 -5.72 -18.26
N LEU A 281 5.66 -5.53 -17.96
CA LEU A 281 4.90 -6.40 -17.08
C LEU A 281 4.60 -7.72 -17.77
N ALA A 282 4.84 -8.85 -17.12
CA ALA A 282 4.69 -10.19 -17.69
C ALA A 282 3.64 -11.06 -16.95
N GLY A 283 2.68 -10.42 -16.32
CA GLY A 283 1.50 -11.08 -15.76
C GLY A 283 0.34 -11.13 -16.75
N ASP A 284 -0.60 -12.01 -16.48
CA ASP A 284 -1.83 -12.25 -17.25
C ASP A 284 -3.05 -12.36 -16.33
N GLY A 285 -4.24 -12.47 -16.91
CA GLY A 285 -5.49 -12.56 -16.18
C GLY A 285 -5.59 -11.46 -15.11
N TYR A 286 -5.72 -11.84 -13.85
CA TYR A 286 -5.80 -10.89 -12.73
C TYR A 286 -4.52 -10.06 -12.50
N ARG A 287 -3.43 -10.38 -13.18
CA ARG A 287 -2.15 -9.66 -13.17
C ARG A 287 -1.84 -8.94 -14.49
N GLY A 288 -2.83 -8.70 -15.32
CA GLY A 288 -2.65 -7.85 -16.51
C GLY A 288 -2.15 -6.45 -16.17
N ALA A 289 -1.80 -5.68 -17.19
CA ALA A 289 -1.34 -4.29 -17.00
C ALA A 289 -2.44 -3.40 -16.39
N ILE A 290 -3.64 -3.43 -16.97
CA ILE A 290 -4.85 -2.85 -16.38
C ILE A 290 -5.95 -3.90 -16.48
N VAL A 291 -6.58 -4.22 -15.37
CA VAL A 291 -7.59 -5.29 -15.29
C VAL A 291 -8.89 -4.71 -14.74
N VAL A 292 -9.91 -4.63 -15.58
CA VAL A 292 -11.26 -4.20 -15.21
C VAL A 292 -12.11 -5.47 -14.98
N MET A 293 -12.52 -5.67 -13.72
CA MET A 293 -13.14 -6.92 -13.29
C MET A 293 -14.65 -6.95 -13.53
N ASN A 294 -15.19 -8.16 -13.71
CA ASN A 294 -16.62 -8.39 -13.56
C ASN A 294 -17.06 -8.37 -12.10
N GLY A 295 -18.31 -8.00 -11.89
CA GLY A 295 -18.95 -7.94 -10.57
C GLY A 295 -19.93 -9.08 -10.32
N VAL A 296 -20.28 -9.25 -9.05
CA VAL A 296 -21.27 -10.18 -8.52
C VAL A 296 -22.60 -9.44 -8.34
N PRO A 297 -23.74 -9.96 -8.83
CA PRO A 297 -25.06 -9.37 -8.53
C PRO A 297 -25.33 -9.31 -7.03
N ASN A 298 -25.86 -8.19 -6.55
CA ASN A 298 -26.15 -7.96 -5.12
C ASN A 298 -24.95 -8.31 -4.20
N SER A 299 -23.77 -7.93 -4.64
CA SER A 299 -22.50 -8.32 -4.03
C SER A 299 -22.43 -8.06 -2.52
N PRO A 300 -22.18 -9.07 -1.68
CA PRO A 300 -21.80 -8.85 -0.29
C PRO A 300 -20.48 -8.05 -0.19
N LEU A 301 -20.25 -7.38 0.94
CA LEU A 301 -19.07 -6.51 1.16
C LEU A 301 -17.72 -7.18 0.89
N ASN A 302 -17.64 -8.49 1.01
CA ASN A 302 -16.39 -9.25 0.81
C ASN A 302 -16.22 -9.84 -0.61
N ARG A 303 -17.18 -9.58 -1.53
CA ARG A 303 -17.13 -10.09 -2.91
C ARG A 303 -16.74 -8.97 -3.88
N TYR A 304 -17.03 -9.13 -5.16
CA TYR A 304 -16.65 -8.23 -6.24
C TYR A 304 -17.85 -7.36 -6.61
N HIS A 305 -17.85 -6.11 -6.19
CA HIS A 305 -18.84 -5.14 -6.65
C HIS A 305 -18.61 -4.82 -8.12
N GLN A 306 -19.70 -4.51 -8.83
CA GLN A 306 -19.62 -4.14 -10.25
C GLN A 306 -18.76 -2.91 -10.45
N VAL A 307 -17.91 -2.94 -11.46
CA VAL A 307 -17.17 -1.75 -11.92
C VAL A 307 -18.13 -0.81 -12.65
N LYS A 308 -18.24 0.43 -12.17
CA LYS A 308 -19.06 1.46 -12.81
C LYS A 308 -18.55 2.87 -12.49
N ASN A 309 -18.84 3.82 -13.39
CA ASN A 309 -18.43 5.21 -13.25
C ASN A 309 -16.90 5.36 -13.07
N VAL A 310 -16.12 4.63 -13.85
CA VAL A 310 -14.65 4.60 -13.76
C VAL A 310 -14.02 5.29 -14.97
N ASP A 311 -13.06 6.17 -14.71
CA ASP A 311 -12.25 6.83 -15.73
C ASP A 311 -10.83 6.25 -15.78
N ILE A 312 -10.45 5.68 -16.93
CA ILE A 312 -9.12 5.13 -17.18
C ILE A 312 -8.53 5.92 -18.37
N GLN A 313 -7.62 6.85 -18.08
CA GLN A 313 -7.20 7.78 -19.11
C GLN A 313 -5.72 8.18 -19.04
N ASN A 314 -5.14 8.50 -20.21
CA ASN A 314 -3.77 8.99 -20.32
C ASN A 314 -2.71 8.04 -19.70
N ASN A 315 -2.98 6.73 -19.66
CA ASN A 315 -1.97 5.76 -19.21
C ASN A 315 -1.12 5.31 -20.39
N THR A 316 0.15 5.03 -20.11
CA THR A 316 1.11 4.52 -21.10
C THR A 316 1.50 3.10 -20.73
N ILE A 317 1.26 2.16 -21.64
CA ILE A 317 1.46 0.73 -21.46
C ILE A 317 2.39 0.22 -22.55
N ILE A 318 3.60 -0.21 -22.19
CA ILE A 318 4.65 -0.57 -23.13
C ILE A 318 5.18 -1.97 -22.82
N ASN A 319 5.13 -2.86 -23.82
CA ASN A 319 5.61 -4.24 -23.69
C ASN A 319 5.12 -4.90 -22.38
N ALA A 320 3.87 -4.68 -22.04
CA ALA A 320 3.26 -5.15 -20.81
C ALA A 320 2.14 -6.16 -21.12
N GLY A 321 1.77 -6.95 -20.11
CA GLY A 321 0.66 -7.89 -20.17
C GLY A 321 -0.66 -7.21 -20.56
N PRO A 322 -1.73 -7.97 -20.79
CA PRO A 322 -2.92 -7.44 -21.43
C PRO A 322 -3.62 -6.36 -20.57
N VAL A 323 -4.31 -5.47 -21.28
CA VAL A 323 -5.41 -4.67 -20.71
C VAL A 323 -6.68 -5.52 -20.88
N SER A 324 -7.30 -5.91 -19.76
CA SER A 324 -8.45 -6.82 -19.76
C SER A 324 -9.72 -6.12 -19.28
N PHE A 325 -10.82 -6.38 -19.99
CA PHE A 325 -12.15 -5.86 -19.64
C PHE A 325 -13.12 -7.01 -19.42
N GLY A 326 -13.89 -6.96 -18.32
CA GLY A 326 -14.80 -8.04 -17.92
C GLY A 326 -14.07 -9.25 -17.36
N GLU A 327 -12.86 -9.07 -16.85
CA GLU A 327 -12.01 -10.15 -16.37
C GLU A 327 -12.64 -10.90 -15.20
N GLY A 328 -12.39 -12.21 -15.16
CA GLY A 328 -12.87 -13.09 -14.10
C GLY A 328 -14.33 -13.48 -14.22
N LYS A 329 -14.97 -13.33 -15.40
CA LYS A 329 -16.31 -13.84 -15.68
C LYS A 329 -16.42 -15.32 -15.30
N ASP A 330 -17.41 -15.64 -14.48
CA ASP A 330 -17.78 -17.01 -14.10
C ASP A 330 -19.28 -17.08 -13.72
N ALA A 331 -19.71 -18.16 -13.11
CA ALA A 331 -21.11 -18.34 -12.70
C ALA A 331 -21.57 -17.32 -11.62
N GLU A 332 -20.65 -16.70 -10.88
CA GLU A 332 -20.93 -15.74 -9.83
C GLU A 332 -20.71 -14.29 -10.29
N LYS A 333 -19.60 -14.04 -10.99
CA LYS A 333 -19.22 -12.70 -11.49
C LYS A 333 -19.80 -12.45 -12.87
N THR A 334 -21.09 -12.15 -12.93
CA THR A 334 -21.89 -12.04 -14.15
C THR A 334 -22.19 -10.60 -14.57
N LEU A 335 -21.76 -9.59 -13.80
CA LEU A 335 -22.02 -8.18 -14.11
C LEU A 335 -20.79 -7.56 -14.80
N PRO A 336 -20.87 -7.28 -16.12
CA PRO A 336 -19.82 -6.58 -16.83
C PRO A 336 -19.69 -5.12 -16.35
N PRO A 337 -18.55 -4.44 -16.63
CA PRO A 337 -18.35 -3.02 -16.35
C PRO A 337 -19.38 -2.14 -17.08
N ILE A 338 -19.86 -1.07 -16.42
CA ILE A 338 -20.78 -0.11 -17.02
C ILE A 338 -20.35 1.35 -16.71
N ASN A 339 -20.79 2.29 -17.56
CA ASN A 339 -20.44 3.70 -17.44
C ASN A 339 -18.94 3.93 -17.21
N THR A 340 -18.12 3.15 -17.88
CA THR A 340 -16.67 3.18 -17.74
C THR A 340 -16.07 3.83 -18.98
N ASN A 341 -15.17 4.77 -18.78
CA ASN A 341 -14.46 5.45 -19.85
C ASN A 341 -13.01 4.96 -19.94
N PHE A 342 -12.59 4.55 -21.15
CA PHE A 342 -11.22 4.20 -21.45
C PHE A 342 -10.73 5.09 -22.59
N SER A 343 -9.91 6.12 -22.28
CA SER A 343 -9.60 7.16 -23.26
C SER A 343 -8.16 7.69 -23.20
N ASN A 344 -7.65 8.09 -24.35
CA ASN A 344 -6.33 8.71 -24.51
C ASN A 344 -5.18 7.84 -23.94
N ASN A 345 -5.35 6.53 -23.84
CA ASN A 345 -4.29 5.64 -23.42
C ASN A 345 -3.40 5.26 -24.60
N LEU A 346 -2.11 5.05 -24.33
CA LEU A 346 -1.16 4.51 -25.29
C LEU A 346 -0.83 3.07 -24.93
N ILE A 347 -1.03 2.14 -25.87
CA ILE A 347 -0.75 0.71 -25.72
C ILE A 347 0.17 0.28 -26.84
N TYR A 348 1.41 -0.03 -26.50
CA TYR A 348 2.43 -0.39 -27.48
C TYR A 348 3.19 -1.65 -27.07
N ASN A 349 2.95 -2.76 -27.76
CA ASN A 349 3.54 -4.06 -27.48
C ASN A 349 4.18 -4.65 -28.73
N VAL A 350 5.50 -4.67 -28.80
CA VAL A 350 6.25 -5.10 -29.98
C VAL A 350 6.05 -6.59 -30.32
N ASN A 351 5.87 -7.45 -29.33
CA ASN A 351 5.94 -8.92 -29.50
C ASN A 351 4.69 -9.68 -29.04
N THR A 352 3.56 -9.02 -28.79
CA THR A 352 2.36 -9.72 -28.28
C THR A 352 1.15 -9.47 -29.17
N SER A 353 0.43 -10.56 -29.50
CA SER A 353 -0.83 -10.53 -30.24
C SER A 353 -2.04 -10.12 -29.38
N ASN A 354 -1.96 -10.28 -28.05
CA ASN A 354 -3.07 -10.06 -27.13
C ASN A 354 -2.80 -8.86 -26.22
N THR A 355 -2.83 -7.66 -26.79
CA THR A 355 -2.67 -6.41 -26.04
C THR A 355 -3.91 -5.99 -25.29
N ILE A 356 -5.09 -6.38 -25.79
CA ILE A 356 -6.39 -6.15 -25.18
C ILE A 356 -7.17 -7.48 -25.15
N VAL A 357 -7.82 -7.74 -24.03
CA VAL A 357 -8.68 -8.90 -23.82
C VAL A 357 -10.07 -8.43 -23.41
N PHE A 358 -11.07 -8.81 -24.20
CA PHE A 358 -12.48 -8.63 -23.89
C PHE A 358 -13.02 -9.96 -23.35
N ALA A 359 -12.97 -10.12 -22.03
CA ALA A 359 -13.38 -11.36 -21.35
C ALA A 359 -14.90 -11.47 -21.17
N ASP A 360 -15.62 -10.36 -21.26
CA ASP A 360 -17.09 -10.30 -21.25
C ASP A 360 -17.59 -9.12 -22.08
N ASP A 361 -18.91 -8.85 -22.03
CA ASP A 361 -19.54 -7.69 -22.69
C ASP A 361 -18.90 -6.38 -22.28
N VAL A 362 -18.57 -5.58 -23.25
CA VAL A 362 -17.97 -4.25 -23.11
C VAL A 362 -18.89 -3.11 -23.56
N GLY A 363 -20.17 -3.41 -23.82
CA GLY A 363 -21.17 -2.42 -24.24
C GLY A 363 -21.37 -1.27 -23.24
N GLY A 364 -21.00 -1.47 -21.97
CA GLY A 364 -21.00 -0.43 -20.94
C GLY A 364 -19.70 0.38 -20.84
N ILE A 365 -18.74 0.19 -21.75
CA ILE A 365 -17.47 0.90 -21.78
C ILE A 365 -17.37 1.80 -23.00
N SER A 366 -17.04 3.06 -22.79
CA SER A 366 -16.77 4.02 -23.87
C SER A 366 -15.27 4.04 -24.16
N PHE A 367 -14.90 3.70 -25.39
CA PHE A 367 -13.52 3.79 -25.88
C PHE A 367 -13.36 5.07 -26.71
N HIS A 368 -12.35 5.89 -26.39
CA HIS A 368 -12.12 7.14 -27.11
C HIS A 368 -10.65 7.49 -27.22
N LYS A 369 -10.18 7.69 -28.47
CA LYS A 369 -8.80 8.14 -28.76
C LYS A 369 -7.69 7.33 -28.07
N ASN A 370 -7.83 6.02 -28.01
CA ASN A 370 -6.75 5.17 -27.52
C ASN A 370 -5.79 4.86 -28.66
N TYR A 371 -4.50 5.03 -28.43
CA TYR A 371 -3.45 4.78 -29.41
C TYR A 371 -2.90 3.37 -29.18
N ILE A 372 -2.87 2.57 -30.25
CA ILE A 372 -2.48 1.16 -30.15
C ILE A 372 -1.69 0.72 -31.36
N GLN A 373 -0.70 -0.14 -31.17
CA GLN A 373 0.10 -0.67 -32.28
C GLN A 373 -0.73 -1.59 -33.19
N THR A 374 -1.50 -2.50 -32.63
CA THR A 374 -2.34 -3.45 -33.34
C THR A 374 -3.79 -3.36 -32.90
N LEU A 375 -4.71 -3.08 -33.82
CA LEU A 375 -6.14 -2.97 -33.51
C LEU A 375 -6.70 -4.28 -32.96
N PRO A 376 -7.55 -4.23 -31.92
CA PRO A 376 -8.31 -5.36 -31.46
C PRO A 376 -9.28 -5.84 -32.57
N THR A 377 -9.60 -7.12 -32.57
CA THR A 377 -10.51 -7.70 -33.58
C THR A 377 -11.98 -7.40 -33.29
N GLU A 378 -12.36 -7.38 -32.01
CA GLU A 378 -13.75 -7.29 -31.55
C GLU A 378 -14.26 -5.85 -31.47
N VAL A 379 -13.45 -4.93 -31.02
CA VAL A 379 -13.81 -3.51 -30.84
C VAL A 379 -12.77 -2.61 -31.50
N LYS A 380 -13.14 -1.99 -32.62
CA LYS A 380 -12.24 -1.08 -33.37
C LYS A 380 -12.50 0.38 -33.08
N ASN A 381 -13.73 0.73 -32.73
CA ASN A 381 -14.10 2.11 -32.44
C ASN A 381 -13.39 2.62 -31.19
N GLY A 382 -12.84 3.84 -31.28
CA GLY A 382 -12.12 4.47 -30.17
C GLY A 382 -10.64 4.08 -30.05
N PHE A 383 -10.13 3.23 -30.98
CA PHE A 383 -8.71 2.89 -31.10
C PHE A 383 -8.12 3.42 -32.40
N ILE A 384 -6.92 3.98 -32.30
CA ILE A 384 -6.18 4.59 -33.40
C ILE A 384 -4.88 3.83 -33.57
N PRO A 385 -4.64 3.19 -34.75
CA PRO A 385 -3.37 2.55 -35.02
C PRO A 385 -2.22 3.55 -34.96
N THR A 386 -1.17 3.22 -34.26
CA THR A 386 -0.04 4.11 -34.03
C THR A 386 1.27 3.33 -34.14
N GLN A 387 2.22 3.86 -34.88
CA GLN A 387 3.62 3.41 -34.83
C GLN A 387 4.41 4.40 -33.99
N ILE A 388 5.29 3.87 -33.16
CA ILE A 388 6.22 4.67 -32.37
C ILE A 388 7.62 4.31 -32.86
N ASP A 389 8.32 5.30 -33.41
CA ASP A 389 9.73 5.19 -33.75
C ASP A 389 10.54 5.53 -32.47
N TRP A 390 11.31 4.57 -32.00
CA TRP A 390 12.14 4.70 -30.77
C TRP A 390 13.56 5.16 -31.14
#